data_f3aa6a3d12dcd43eee487de390f5d3b8
#
_entry.id   f3aa6a3d12dcd43eee487de390f5d3b8
#
_cell.length_a   1.000
_cell.length_b   1.000
_cell.length_c   1.000
_cell.angle_alpha   90.00
_cell.angle_beta   90.00
_cell.angle_gamma   90.00
#
_symmetry.space_group_name_H-M   'P 1'
#
loop_
_entity.id
_entity.type
_entity.pdbx_description
1 polymer ?
#
loop_
_entity_poly.entity_id
_entity_poly.type
_entity_poly.pdbx_seq_one_letter_code
_entity_poly.pdbx_strand_id
1 'polypeptide(L)'
;MPELEMTESKFKPIAEQIAYLKKGVAEIIREEDLTAKLEQSAKTGKPLRVYLGVDPTAPDIHLGHTVVLRKLKHFQDLGHTAIFLIGDFSAMIGDPTGQSETRPPLTREQVDANAKTYLAQVFKLLDPQKTEVRYNSEWLDKLSSYDVVRLCGHYRLARMLEREDFRSRLENNQPISVHELLYPLLTAYDAVALRSDVEIGATEQKFNLLVHRDIQREYGLASEVALTMPILVGLDGQRKMSKSLGNYVGITEPPGEMFGKMMSIPDALMQPYYELVTDRTPREIEALKKEVAGGALHPMDAKMRLAREVIAGFHGQDAARKAAENFQRVFRDRQVPEEAPVVKLPSGPAKKLAALLVDLKLMASKSEAQRLIEQGGVEIDGVRMDDPRKEIDFSKSAEFLLRAGKKKFLRVIVE
;
A
#
# COMPACT_ATOMS: atom_id res chain seq x y z
N MET A 1 -35.54 36.47 26.67
CA MET A 1 -34.34 35.63 26.55
C MET A 1 -34.19 35.28 25.08
N PRO A 2 -33.12 35.63 24.37
CA PRO A 2 -32.97 35.21 22.99
C PRO A 2 -32.72 33.69 22.97
N GLU A 3 -33.53 32.98 22.21
CA GLU A 3 -33.30 31.59 21.85
C GLU A 3 -31.92 31.51 21.20
N LEU A 4 -31.02 30.76 21.82
CA LEU A 4 -29.78 30.32 21.22
C LEU A 4 -30.16 29.42 20.04
N GLU A 5 -30.14 29.95 18.83
CA GLU A 5 -30.09 29.15 17.63
C GLU A 5 -28.92 28.16 17.77
N MET A 6 -29.24 26.91 18.04
CA MET A 6 -28.28 25.81 17.93
C MET A 6 -27.89 25.70 16.45
N THR A 7 -26.83 26.38 16.06
CA THR A 7 -26.20 26.13 14.76
C THR A 7 -25.87 24.66 14.69
N GLU A 8 -26.46 23.93 13.71
CA GLU A 8 -26.14 22.55 13.47
C GLU A 8 -24.61 22.43 13.36
N SER A 9 -24.03 21.54 14.18
CA SER A 9 -22.58 21.31 14.17
C SER A 9 -22.17 20.84 12.80
N LYS A 10 -21.18 21.51 12.20
CA LYS A 10 -20.59 21.13 10.92
C LYS A 10 -19.99 19.71 10.95
N PHE A 11 -19.72 19.19 12.13
CA PHE A 11 -19.06 17.90 12.34
C PHE A 11 -20.03 16.90 12.97
N LYS A 12 -19.79 15.60 12.71
CA LYS A 12 -20.48 14.49 13.37
C LYS A 12 -20.25 14.53 14.89
N PRO A 13 -21.11 13.88 15.70
CA PRO A 13 -20.90 13.73 17.14
C PRO A 13 -19.51 13.14 17.44
N ILE A 14 -18.84 13.64 18.47
CA ILE A 14 -17.46 13.25 18.83
C ILE A 14 -17.32 11.73 19.02
N ALA A 15 -18.30 11.10 19.69
CA ALA A 15 -18.28 9.64 19.88
C ALA A 15 -18.29 8.86 18.56
N GLU A 16 -19.04 9.32 17.55
CA GLU A 16 -19.06 8.72 16.22
C GLU A 16 -17.75 8.94 15.48
N GLN A 17 -17.17 10.14 15.60
CA GLN A 17 -15.87 10.43 15.00
C GLN A 17 -14.79 9.52 15.59
N ILE A 18 -14.71 9.41 16.91
CA ILE A 18 -13.73 8.54 17.61
C ILE A 18 -13.93 7.09 17.18
N ALA A 19 -15.17 6.59 17.18
CA ALA A 19 -15.46 5.20 16.77
C ALA A 19 -15.00 4.92 15.33
N TYR A 20 -15.23 5.87 14.40
CA TYR A 20 -14.80 5.75 13.01
C TYR A 20 -13.28 5.85 12.86
N LEU A 21 -12.64 6.77 13.56
CA LEU A 21 -11.19 6.98 13.53
C LEU A 21 -10.41 5.83 14.18
N LYS A 22 -10.98 5.11 15.13
CA LYS A 22 -10.34 3.94 15.78
C LYS A 22 -10.32 2.69 14.91
N LYS A 23 -11.07 2.63 13.80
CA LYS A 23 -11.06 1.48 12.91
C LYS A 23 -9.65 1.17 12.41
N GLY A 24 -9.15 -0.04 12.64
CA GLY A 24 -7.88 -0.55 12.14
C GLY A 24 -6.63 0.19 12.66
N VAL A 25 -6.76 1.02 13.70
CA VAL A 25 -5.62 1.73 14.30
C VAL A 25 -4.86 0.79 15.21
N ALA A 26 -3.53 0.82 15.12
CA ALA A 26 -2.66 0.10 16.05
C ALA A 26 -2.53 0.85 17.38
N GLU A 27 -2.32 2.18 17.34
CA GLU A 27 -2.17 3.00 18.53
C GLU A 27 -2.50 4.46 18.23
N ILE A 28 -3.17 5.12 19.17
CA ILE A 28 -3.33 6.57 19.22
C ILE A 28 -2.53 7.07 20.43
N ILE A 29 -1.49 7.84 20.15
CA ILE A 29 -0.64 8.37 21.21
C ILE A 29 -1.34 9.56 21.83
N ARG A 30 -1.84 9.35 23.05
CA ARG A 30 -2.71 10.17 23.86
C ARG A 30 -4.09 10.38 23.21
N GLU A 31 -4.93 9.33 23.30
CA GLU A 31 -6.32 9.34 22.80
C GLU A 31 -7.13 10.50 23.40
N GLU A 32 -6.86 10.87 24.65
CA GLU A 32 -7.47 12.02 25.30
C GLU A 32 -7.15 13.34 24.58
N ASP A 33 -5.95 13.47 23.99
CA ASP A 33 -5.59 14.67 23.21
C ASP A 33 -6.39 14.71 21.90
N LEU A 34 -6.64 13.57 21.26
CA LEU A 34 -7.48 13.49 20.06
C LEU A 34 -8.92 13.93 20.39
N THR A 35 -9.46 13.42 21.48
CA THR A 35 -10.82 13.80 21.93
C THR A 35 -10.91 15.30 22.18
N ALA A 36 -9.96 15.87 22.94
CA ALA A 36 -9.93 17.30 23.24
C ALA A 36 -9.81 18.17 21.97
N LYS A 37 -8.96 17.76 21.00
CA LYS A 37 -8.82 18.45 19.71
C LYS A 37 -10.11 18.38 18.88
N LEU A 38 -10.80 17.24 18.83
CA LEU A 38 -12.09 17.09 18.15
C LEU A 38 -13.17 17.95 18.80
N GLU A 39 -13.24 18.01 20.12
CA GLU A 39 -14.16 18.88 20.86
C GLU A 39 -13.90 20.36 20.57
N GLN A 40 -12.62 20.75 20.57
CA GLN A 40 -12.23 22.12 20.24
C GLN A 40 -12.57 22.46 18.78
N SER A 41 -12.35 21.52 17.84
CA SER A 41 -12.73 21.67 16.44
C SER A 41 -14.24 21.87 16.29
N ALA A 42 -15.04 21.04 16.94
CA ALA A 42 -16.50 21.14 16.91
C ALA A 42 -16.99 22.49 17.52
N LYS A 43 -16.38 22.92 18.63
CA LYS A 43 -16.71 24.17 19.30
C LYS A 43 -16.37 25.43 18.48
N THR A 44 -15.25 25.38 17.76
CA THR A 44 -14.76 26.54 16.98
C THR A 44 -15.20 26.54 15.52
N GLY A 45 -15.74 25.41 15.03
CA GLY A 45 -16.04 25.21 13.61
C GLY A 45 -14.79 25.07 12.72
N LYS A 46 -13.59 25.04 13.31
CA LYS A 46 -12.31 24.91 12.57
C LYS A 46 -11.92 23.44 12.44
N PRO A 47 -11.71 22.94 11.21
CA PRO A 47 -11.26 21.57 10.99
C PRO A 47 -9.87 21.35 11.58
N LEU A 48 -9.59 20.12 12.06
CA LEU A 48 -8.23 19.69 12.40
C LEU A 48 -7.37 19.63 11.15
N ARG A 49 -6.10 19.94 11.30
CA ARG A 49 -5.07 19.77 10.27
C ARG A 49 -4.39 18.42 10.47
N VAL A 50 -4.68 17.49 9.58
CA VAL A 50 -4.23 16.10 9.68
C VAL A 50 -3.31 15.81 8.50
N TYR A 51 -2.09 15.37 8.76
CA TYR A 51 -1.16 15.08 7.69
C TYR A 51 -0.64 13.64 7.68
N LEU A 52 -0.23 13.24 6.50
CA LEU A 52 0.54 12.04 6.20
C LEU A 52 1.73 12.46 5.37
N GLY A 53 2.94 12.29 5.91
CA GLY A 53 4.19 12.51 5.21
C GLY A 53 4.64 11.23 4.48
N VAL A 54 5.05 11.38 3.22
CA VAL A 54 5.52 10.26 2.39
C VAL A 54 6.71 10.70 1.56
N ASP A 55 7.82 9.98 1.70
CA ASP A 55 8.98 10.13 0.83
C ASP A 55 8.75 9.36 -0.48
N PRO A 56 8.80 10.01 -1.65
CA PRO A 56 8.52 9.37 -2.93
C PRO A 56 9.72 8.53 -3.42
N THR A 57 10.02 7.45 -2.71
CA THR A 57 11.20 6.59 -2.95
C THR A 57 11.03 5.60 -4.10
N ALA A 58 9.81 5.41 -4.59
CA ALA A 58 9.49 4.51 -5.71
C ALA A 58 8.22 4.99 -6.42
N PRO A 59 8.05 4.72 -7.76
CA PRO A 59 6.96 5.32 -8.53
C PRO A 59 5.55 4.80 -8.22
N ASP A 60 5.41 3.61 -7.61
CA ASP A 60 4.10 2.97 -7.46
C ASP A 60 3.67 2.80 -6.02
N ILE A 61 2.36 2.81 -5.80
CA ILE A 61 1.70 2.53 -4.54
C ILE A 61 1.14 1.10 -4.55
N HIS A 62 1.28 0.37 -3.44
CA HIS A 62 0.64 -0.92 -3.21
C HIS A 62 -0.35 -0.85 -2.05
N LEU A 63 -1.16 -1.89 -1.84
CA LEU A 63 -2.20 -1.91 -0.80
C LEU A 63 -1.67 -1.60 0.61
N GLY A 64 -0.42 -1.93 0.92
CA GLY A 64 0.19 -1.57 2.21
C GLY A 64 0.24 -0.06 2.45
N HIS A 65 0.57 0.74 1.43
CA HIS A 65 0.55 2.20 1.54
C HIS A 65 -0.89 2.75 1.66
N THR A 66 -1.88 2.05 1.11
CA THR A 66 -3.27 2.51 1.19
C THR A 66 -3.86 2.45 2.60
N VAL A 67 -3.24 1.72 3.51
CA VAL A 67 -3.67 1.63 4.92
C VAL A 67 -3.61 3.00 5.59
N VAL A 68 -2.48 3.69 5.50
CA VAL A 68 -2.31 5.05 6.06
C VAL A 68 -3.09 6.10 5.25
N LEU A 69 -3.18 5.96 3.92
CA LEU A 69 -3.98 6.84 3.07
C LEU A 69 -5.48 6.75 3.38
N ARG A 70 -6.01 5.55 3.64
CA ARG A 70 -7.41 5.38 4.08
C ARG A 70 -7.66 6.02 5.43
N LYS A 71 -6.69 6.01 6.31
CA LYS A 71 -6.81 6.72 7.59
C LYS A 71 -6.90 8.23 7.39
N LEU A 72 -6.08 8.78 6.51
CA LEU A 72 -6.17 10.20 6.14
C LEU A 72 -7.55 10.52 5.51
N LYS A 73 -8.04 9.61 4.64
CA LYS A 73 -9.40 9.71 4.09
C LYS A 73 -10.48 9.73 5.17
N HIS A 74 -10.36 8.93 6.23
CA HIS A 74 -11.33 8.94 7.32
C HIS A 74 -11.47 10.32 7.96
N PHE A 75 -10.37 11.05 8.14
CA PHE A 75 -10.44 12.44 8.63
C PHE A 75 -11.06 13.38 7.59
N GLN A 76 -10.74 13.20 6.31
CA GLN A 76 -11.35 13.97 5.21
C GLN A 76 -12.88 13.75 5.15
N ASP A 77 -13.34 12.51 5.30
CA ASP A 77 -14.76 12.15 5.29
C ASP A 77 -15.52 12.77 6.48
N LEU A 78 -14.82 13.04 7.59
CA LEU A 78 -15.34 13.73 8.76
C LEU A 78 -15.31 15.27 8.66
N GLY A 79 -14.79 15.80 7.55
CA GLY A 79 -14.74 17.25 7.30
C GLY A 79 -13.48 17.94 7.85
N HIS A 80 -12.46 17.19 8.24
CA HIS A 80 -11.15 17.71 8.63
C HIS A 80 -10.26 17.97 7.40
N THR A 81 -9.24 18.83 7.56
CA THR A 81 -8.29 19.14 6.50
C THR A 81 -7.27 18.02 6.36
N ALA A 82 -7.35 17.27 5.27
CA ALA A 82 -6.37 16.26 4.92
C ALA A 82 -5.19 16.93 4.20
N ILE A 83 -3.97 16.70 4.71
CA ILE A 83 -2.73 17.21 4.14
C ILE A 83 -1.90 16.01 3.69
N PHE A 84 -1.64 15.92 2.39
CA PHE A 84 -0.70 14.95 1.83
C PHE A 84 0.65 15.65 1.64
N LEU A 85 1.61 15.34 2.52
CA LEU A 85 2.94 15.92 2.49
C LEU A 85 3.88 15.03 1.69
N ILE A 86 4.45 15.58 0.65
CA ILE A 86 5.51 14.96 -0.13
C ILE A 86 6.86 15.36 0.48
N GLY A 87 7.58 14.37 0.97
CA GLY A 87 8.92 14.53 1.51
C GLY A 87 9.96 14.61 0.38
N ASP A 88 9.89 15.65 -0.43
CA ASP A 88 10.81 15.82 -1.56
C ASP A 88 12.23 16.23 -1.12
N PHE A 89 12.36 16.92 -0.01
CA PHE A 89 13.64 17.19 0.62
C PHE A 89 14.13 15.97 1.43
N SER A 90 13.27 15.39 2.28
CA SER A 90 13.61 14.26 3.15
C SER A 90 13.97 13.01 2.38
N ALA A 91 13.37 12.77 1.21
CA ALA A 91 13.69 11.65 0.33
C ALA A 91 15.15 11.66 -0.16
N MET A 92 15.76 12.85 -0.27
CA MET A 92 17.19 12.99 -0.62
C MET A 92 18.13 12.63 0.54
N ILE A 93 17.64 12.70 1.79
CA ILE A 93 18.37 12.23 2.97
C ILE A 93 18.21 10.72 3.12
N GLY A 94 16.98 10.23 2.96
CA GLY A 94 16.56 8.84 3.13
C GLY A 94 16.21 8.49 4.57
N ASP A 95 15.02 7.92 4.75
CA ASP A 95 14.54 7.43 6.05
C ASP A 95 15.39 6.24 6.51
N PRO A 96 16.11 6.35 7.65
CA PRO A 96 16.90 5.27 8.20
C PRO A 96 16.06 4.16 8.87
N THR A 97 14.74 4.34 9.02
CA THR A 97 13.85 3.41 9.73
C THR A 97 13.95 1.98 9.20
N GLY A 98 14.34 1.04 10.07
CA GLY A 98 14.41 -0.39 9.75
C GLY A 98 15.47 -0.75 8.70
N GLN A 99 16.48 0.09 8.49
CA GLN A 99 17.59 -0.17 7.58
C GLN A 99 18.82 -0.66 8.35
N SER A 100 19.50 -1.65 7.79
CA SER A 100 20.80 -2.11 8.27
C SER A 100 21.95 -1.32 7.66
N GLU A 101 21.71 -0.59 6.57
CA GLU A 101 22.70 0.21 5.82
C GLU A 101 22.07 1.52 5.36
N THR A 102 22.92 2.52 5.12
CA THR A 102 22.52 3.82 4.56
C THR A 102 21.99 3.64 3.14
N ARG A 103 20.78 4.14 2.86
CA ARG A 103 20.23 4.14 1.50
C ARG A 103 21.01 5.09 0.59
N PRO A 104 21.23 4.72 -0.70
CA PRO A 104 21.71 5.69 -1.66
C PRO A 104 20.74 6.86 -1.78
N PRO A 105 21.21 8.12 -1.74
CA PRO A 105 20.37 9.28 -1.90
C PRO A 105 19.75 9.33 -3.30
N LEU A 106 18.48 9.74 -3.38
CA LEU A 106 17.82 10.00 -4.65
C LEU A 106 18.22 11.38 -5.19
N THR A 107 18.24 11.54 -6.52
CA THR A 107 18.36 12.86 -7.13
C THR A 107 17.03 13.62 -7.09
N ARG A 108 17.08 14.95 -7.17
CA ARG A 108 15.88 15.79 -7.19
C ARG A 108 14.94 15.40 -8.34
N GLU A 109 15.49 15.13 -9.53
CA GLU A 109 14.71 14.71 -10.70
C GLU A 109 13.98 13.38 -10.49
N GLN A 110 14.63 12.43 -9.81
CA GLN A 110 14.02 11.15 -9.46
C GLN A 110 12.86 11.34 -8.46
N VAL A 111 13.08 12.17 -7.45
CA VAL A 111 12.06 12.51 -6.45
C VAL A 111 10.86 13.19 -7.11
N ASP A 112 11.08 14.19 -7.97
CA ASP A 112 10.03 14.92 -8.69
C ASP A 112 9.23 14.01 -9.62
N ALA A 113 9.89 13.09 -10.32
CA ALA A 113 9.24 12.10 -11.18
C ALA A 113 8.36 11.13 -10.37
N ASN A 114 8.87 10.63 -9.25
CA ASN A 114 8.12 9.76 -8.36
C ASN A 114 6.93 10.49 -7.72
N ALA A 115 7.10 11.73 -7.26
CA ALA A 115 6.04 12.52 -6.65
C ALA A 115 4.82 12.69 -7.56
N LYS A 116 5.04 12.92 -8.86
CA LYS A 116 3.96 13.01 -9.84
C LYS A 116 3.15 11.72 -9.94
N THR A 117 3.82 10.57 -9.96
CA THR A 117 3.13 9.28 -10.03
C THR A 117 2.39 8.95 -8.74
N TYR A 118 2.94 9.35 -7.58
CA TYR A 118 2.28 9.21 -6.29
C TYR A 118 0.96 9.98 -6.23
N LEU A 119 0.96 11.24 -6.60
CA LEU A 119 -0.25 12.07 -6.57
C LEU A 119 -1.39 11.49 -7.41
N ALA A 120 -1.09 11.03 -8.64
CA ALA A 120 -2.11 10.41 -9.49
C ALA A 120 -2.72 9.15 -8.86
N GLN A 121 -1.95 8.42 -8.05
CA GLN A 121 -2.42 7.22 -7.37
C GLN A 121 -3.13 7.54 -6.05
N VAL A 122 -2.64 8.51 -5.28
CA VAL A 122 -3.25 8.97 -4.02
C VAL A 122 -4.68 9.48 -4.26
N PHE A 123 -4.90 10.21 -5.34
CA PHE A 123 -6.22 10.72 -5.73
C PHE A 123 -7.20 9.66 -6.25
N LYS A 124 -6.81 8.39 -6.30
CA LYS A 124 -7.78 7.28 -6.39
C LYS A 124 -8.51 7.01 -5.05
N LEU A 125 -7.96 7.51 -3.94
CA LEU A 125 -8.51 7.33 -2.59
C LEU A 125 -8.97 8.65 -1.97
N LEU A 126 -8.16 9.70 -2.07
CA LEU A 126 -8.45 11.01 -1.50
C LEU A 126 -9.19 11.89 -2.51
N ASP A 127 -10.09 12.73 -2.02
CA ASP A 127 -10.73 13.78 -2.82
C ASP A 127 -9.70 14.91 -3.08
N PRO A 128 -9.32 15.16 -4.35
CA PRO A 128 -8.31 16.18 -4.66
C PRO A 128 -8.75 17.61 -4.30
N GLN A 129 -10.07 17.89 -4.24
CA GLN A 129 -10.59 19.20 -3.88
C GLN A 129 -10.56 19.45 -2.36
N LYS A 130 -10.40 18.40 -1.56
CA LYS A 130 -10.37 18.44 -0.09
C LYS A 130 -9.00 18.05 0.48
N THR A 131 -7.99 17.92 -0.37
CA THR A 131 -6.64 17.54 0.03
C THR A 131 -5.68 18.69 -0.23
N GLU A 132 -5.02 19.19 0.81
CA GLU A 132 -3.86 20.05 0.66
C GLU A 132 -2.65 19.20 0.30
N VAL A 133 -2.04 19.46 -0.86
CA VAL A 133 -0.74 18.85 -1.21
C VAL A 133 0.35 19.85 -0.84
N ARG A 134 1.32 19.39 -0.06
CA ARG A 134 2.45 20.20 0.39
C ARG A 134 3.77 19.46 0.11
N TYR A 135 4.82 20.20 -0.02
CA TYR A 135 6.19 19.71 -0.23
C TYR A 135 7.05 20.21 0.91
N ASN A 136 7.84 19.34 1.55
CA ASN A 136 8.64 19.81 2.67
C ASN A 136 9.83 20.68 2.27
N SER A 137 10.24 20.69 1.01
CA SER A 137 11.16 21.69 0.47
C SER A 137 10.61 23.13 0.59
N GLU A 138 9.29 23.34 0.70
CA GLU A 138 8.71 24.68 0.87
C GLU A 138 9.28 25.43 2.08
N TRP A 139 9.69 24.71 3.10
CA TRP A 139 10.31 25.27 4.31
C TRP A 139 11.71 24.76 4.58
N LEU A 140 12.04 23.48 4.27
CA LEU A 140 13.36 22.94 4.55
C LEU A 140 14.46 23.56 3.69
N ASP A 141 14.18 23.87 2.41
CA ASP A 141 15.13 24.59 1.53
C ASP A 141 15.46 26.01 2.04
N LYS A 142 14.64 26.57 2.92
CA LYS A 142 14.80 27.92 3.46
C LYS A 142 15.53 27.97 4.79
N LEU A 143 15.74 26.79 5.42
CA LEU A 143 16.50 26.74 6.66
C LEU A 143 17.97 27.07 6.41
N SER A 144 18.46 28.05 7.14
CA SER A 144 19.89 28.31 7.17
C SER A 144 20.61 27.21 7.97
N SER A 145 21.92 27.09 7.77
CA SER A 145 22.76 26.21 8.61
C SER A 145 22.63 26.52 10.12
N TYR A 146 22.37 27.77 10.46
CA TYR A 146 22.14 28.18 11.85
C TYR A 146 20.79 27.66 12.37
N ASP A 147 19.75 27.64 11.53
CA ASP A 147 18.44 27.09 11.91
C ASP A 147 18.51 25.58 12.12
N VAL A 148 19.27 24.87 11.28
CA VAL A 148 19.52 23.43 11.45
C VAL A 148 20.26 23.16 12.76
N VAL A 149 21.30 23.95 13.09
CA VAL A 149 22.02 23.80 14.37
C VAL A 149 21.07 24.06 15.56
N ARG A 150 20.21 25.08 15.46
CA ARG A 150 19.18 25.35 16.49
C ARG A 150 18.22 24.19 16.64
N LEU A 151 17.71 23.63 15.54
CA LEU A 151 16.82 22.47 15.52
C LEU A 151 17.48 21.27 16.21
N CYS A 152 18.76 20.99 15.91
CA CYS A 152 19.54 19.94 16.59
C CYS A 152 19.66 20.17 18.11
N GLY A 153 19.70 21.43 18.55
CA GLY A 153 19.77 21.80 19.97
C GLY A 153 18.49 21.46 20.77
N HIS A 154 17.37 21.27 20.10
CA HIS A 154 16.09 20.93 20.75
C HIS A 154 15.93 19.42 21.06
N TYR A 155 16.84 18.56 20.59
CA TYR A 155 16.72 17.11 20.82
C TYR A 155 18.04 16.50 21.28
N ARG A 156 17.98 15.60 22.26
CA ARG A 156 19.18 14.99 22.84
C ARG A 156 19.63 13.77 22.06
N LEU A 157 20.93 13.68 21.74
CA LEU A 157 21.51 12.54 21.06
C LEU A 157 21.21 11.19 21.76
N ALA A 158 21.26 11.17 23.11
CA ALA A 158 20.94 9.96 23.87
C ALA A 158 19.53 9.43 23.55
N ARG A 159 18.55 10.33 23.40
CA ARG A 159 17.19 9.98 22.98
C ARG A 159 17.12 9.48 21.53
N MET A 160 17.90 10.08 20.64
CA MET A 160 17.98 9.64 19.23
C MET A 160 18.52 8.22 19.13
N LEU A 161 19.48 7.86 19.96
CA LEU A 161 20.09 6.53 20.01
C LEU A 161 19.23 5.47 20.75
N GLU A 162 18.10 5.84 21.38
CA GLU A 162 17.11 4.89 21.90
C GLU A 162 16.37 4.17 20.77
N ARG A 163 16.37 4.71 19.56
CA ARG A 163 15.77 4.08 18.40
C ARG A 163 16.45 2.74 18.11
N GLU A 164 15.66 1.68 17.96
CA GLU A 164 16.15 0.29 17.96
C GLU A 164 17.18 0.02 16.86
N ASP A 165 16.98 0.56 15.66
CA ASP A 165 17.91 0.40 14.54
C ASP A 165 19.24 1.11 14.78
N PHE A 166 19.25 2.35 15.32
CA PHE A 166 20.48 3.04 15.69
C PHE A 166 21.21 2.33 16.83
N ARG A 167 20.47 1.91 17.85
CA ARG A 167 21.04 1.16 18.98
C ARG A 167 21.67 -0.16 18.49
N SER A 168 20.94 -0.95 17.71
CA SER A 168 21.44 -2.21 17.17
C SER A 168 22.69 -2.02 16.30
N ARG A 169 22.69 -1.01 15.43
CA ARG A 169 23.86 -0.70 14.58
C ARG A 169 25.06 -0.24 15.41
N LEU A 170 24.82 0.58 16.43
CA LEU A 170 25.89 1.00 17.36
C LEU A 170 26.48 -0.16 18.13
N GLU A 171 25.64 -1.04 18.70
CA GLU A 171 26.07 -2.23 19.44
C GLU A 171 26.85 -3.23 18.56
N ASN A 172 26.50 -3.31 17.28
CA ASN A 172 27.17 -4.20 16.32
C ASN A 172 28.32 -3.52 15.55
N ASN A 173 28.77 -2.34 15.96
CA ASN A 173 29.81 -1.54 15.30
C ASN A 173 29.53 -1.29 13.82
N GLN A 174 28.26 -1.18 13.44
CA GLN A 174 27.85 -0.82 12.08
C GLN A 174 27.86 0.71 11.91
N PRO A 175 28.21 1.23 10.73
CA PRO A 175 28.32 2.66 10.50
C PRO A 175 26.96 3.34 10.60
N ILE A 176 26.92 4.52 11.25
CA ILE A 176 25.77 5.44 11.28
C ILE A 176 26.27 6.77 10.76
N SER A 177 25.71 7.24 9.66
CA SER A 177 26.09 8.54 9.10
C SER A 177 25.33 9.67 9.81
N VAL A 178 26.00 10.82 10.00
CA VAL A 178 25.41 11.96 10.75
C VAL A 178 24.09 12.44 10.13
N HIS A 179 23.96 12.42 8.80
CA HIS A 179 22.73 12.85 8.14
C HIS A 179 21.52 11.97 8.49
N GLU A 180 21.74 10.68 8.82
CA GLU A 180 20.67 9.79 9.27
C GLU A 180 20.08 10.23 10.62
N LEU A 181 20.89 10.84 11.49
CA LEU A 181 20.43 11.43 12.76
C LEU A 181 19.66 12.73 12.55
N LEU A 182 19.88 13.42 11.43
CA LEU A 182 19.15 14.65 11.09
C LEU A 182 17.76 14.37 10.49
N TYR A 183 17.56 13.21 9.87
CA TYR A 183 16.29 12.88 9.22
C TYR A 183 15.09 13.05 10.17
N PRO A 184 15.03 12.43 11.37
CA PRO A 184 13.90 12.60 12.28
C PRO A 184 13.68 14.03 12.76
N LEU A 185 14.74 14.86 12.81
CA LEU A 185 14.64 16.26 13.24
C LEU A 185 14.10 17.16 12.11
N LEU A 186 14.59 16.94 10.89
CA LEU A 186 14.12 17.71 9.73
C LEU A 186 12.66 17.38 9.40
N THR A 187 12.27 16.11 9.47
CA THR A 187 10.86 15.73 9.31
C THR A 187 9.99 16.21 10.48
N ALA A 188 10.54 16.32 11.69
CA ALA A 188 9.83 16.93 12.82
C ALA A 188 9.48 18.41 12.58
N TYR A 189 10.31 19.11 11.81
CA TYR A 189 10.01 20.49 11.45
C TYR A 189 8.81 20.62 10.50
N ASP A 190 8.46 19.56 9.78
CA ASP A 190 7.23 19.47 8.96
C ASP A 190 5.99 19.71 9.84
N ALA A 191 5.92 19.05 11.00
CA ALA A 191 4.82 19.22 11.94
C ALA A 191 4.72 20.67 12.48
N VAL A 192 5.86 21.32 12.68
CA VAL A 192 5.95 22.74 13.08
C VAL A 192 5.45 23.65 11.97
N ALA A 193 5.96 23.46 10.75
CA ALA A 193 5.60 24.27 9.59
C ALA A 193 4.12 24.14 9.21
N LEU A 194 3.59 22.92 9.26
CA LEU A 194 2.19 22.61 8.99
C LEU A 194 1.27 23.03 10.13
N ARG A 195 1.78 23.22 11.34
CA ARG A 195 0.96 23.40 12.57
C ARG A 195 -0.09 22.30 12.67
N SER A 196 0.33 21.07 12.49
CA SER A 196 -0.55 19.91 12.44
C SER A 196 -1.17 19.60 13.80
N ASP A 197 -2.41 19.10 13.75
CA ASP A 197 -3.12 18.59 14.92
C ASP A 197 -2.97 17.09 15.08
N VAL A 198 -2.84 16.37 13.96
CA VAL A 198 -2.72 14.92 13.92
C VAL A 198 -1.72 14.53 12.83
N GLU A 199 -0.84 13.61 13.15
CA GLU A 199 0.03 12.94 12.19
C GLU A 199 -0.29 11.45 12.10
N ILE A 200 -0.35 10.92 10.88
CA ILE A 200 -0.60 9.51 10.60
C ILE A 200 0.70 8.87 10.09
N GLY A 201 1.06 7.73 10.68
CA GLY A 201 2.19 6.94 10.22
C GLY A 201 1.96 5.44 10.35
N ALA A 202 2.89 4.62 9.86
CA ALA A 202 2.92 3.19 10.16
C ALA A 202 3.55 2.94 11.53
N THR A 203 3.29 1.78 12.13
CA THR A 203 3.87 1.41 13.44
C THR A 203 5.40 1.47 13.46
N GLU A 204 6.07 1.22 12.32
CA GLU A 204 7.53 1.36 12.19
C GLU A 204 8.02 2.80 12.37
N GLN A 205 7.15 3.80 12.13
CA GLN A 205 7.49 5.21 12.20
C GLN A 205 7.21 5.85 13.56
N LYS A 206 6.72 5.06 14.52
CA LYS A 206 6.34 5.56 15.85
C LYS A 206 7.41 6.43 16.51
N PHE A 207 8.69 6.08 16.37
CA PHE A 207 9.79 6.86 16.92
C PHE A 207 9.82 8.27 16.31
N ASN A 208 9.76 8.38 14.98
CA ASN A 208 9.77 9.67 14.29
C ASN A 208 8.57 10.52 14.73
N LEU A 209 7.37 9.94 14.78
CA LEU A 209 6.14 10.62 15.25
C LEU A 209 6.29 11.18 16.67
N LEU A 210 6.99 10.48 17.56
CA LEU A 210 7.26 10.96 18.92
C LEU A 210 8.24 12.14 18.92
N VAL A 211 9.28 12.09 18.08
CA VAL A 211 10.22 13.21 17.89
C VAL A 211 9.46 14.44 17.37
N HIS A 212 8.54 14.26 16.42
CA HIS A 212 7.75 15.36 15.85
C HIS A 212 6.90 16.06 16.93
N ARG A 213 6.25 15.31 17.78
CA ARG A 213 5.50 15.82 18.95
C ARG A 213 6.39 16.62 19.92
N ASP A 214 7.62 16.13 20.17
CA ASP A 214 8.55 16.79 21.07
C ASP A 214 9.05 18.10 20.47
N ILE A 215 9.40 18.11 19.19
CA ILE A 215 9.88 19.32 18.49
C ILE A 215 8.78 20.38 18.38
N GLN A 216 7.53 20.01 18.09
CA GLN A 216 6.42 20.98 18.14
C GLN A 216 6.37 21.73 19.49
N ARG A 217 6.53 21.00 20.59
CA ARG A 217 6.52 21.58 21.95
C ARG A 217 7.67 22.54 22.18
N GLU A 218 8.89 22.20 21.71
CA GLU A 218 10.06 23.06 21.77
C GLU A 218 9.88 24.36 20.96
N TYR A 219 9.05 24.31 19.90
CA TYR A 219 8.66 25.50 19.13
C TYR A 219 7.42 26.21 19.68
N GLY A 220 6.96 25.86 20.90
CA GLY A 220 5.84 26.52 21.58
C GLY A 220 4.45 26.18 21.03
N LEU A 221 4.35 25.10 20.26
CA LEU A 221 3.07 24.60 19.73
C LEU A 221 2.51 23.51 20.64
N ALA A 222 1.18 23.33 20.57
CA ALA A 222 0.55 22.15 21.15
C ALA A 222 0.98 20.91 20.36
N SER A 223 1.42 19.86 21.05
CA SER A 223 1.79 18.61 20.40
C SER A 223 0.62 18.04 19.61
N GLU A 224 0.92 17.56 18.41
CA GLU A 224 -0.03 16.79 17.60
C GLU A 224 -0.35 15.43 18.23
N VAL A 225 -1.43 14.83 17.79
CA VAL A 225 -1.75 13.42 18.07
C VAL A 225 -1.03 12.56 17.05
N ALA A 226 -0.21 11.63 17.50
CA ALA A 226 0.38 10.63 16.62
C ALA A 226 -0.53 9.40 16.56
N LEU A 227 -0.91 9.03 15.34
CA LEU A 227 -1.78 7.89 15.06
C LEU A 227 -1.04 6.88 14.20
N THR A 228 -0.83 5.66 14.73
CA THR A 228 -0.13 4.62 14.00
C THR A 228 -1.07 3.56 13.44
N MET A 229 -0.81 3.20 12.18
CA MET A 229 -1.51 2.13 11.49
C MET A 229 -0.63 0.86 11.44
N PRO A 230 -1.22 -0.33 11.55
CA PRO A 230 -0.48 -1.57 11.42
C PRO A 230 0.04 -1.74 10.01
N ILE A 231 1.13 -2.50 9.90
CA ILE A 231 1.72 -2.87 8.61
C ILE A 231 0.88 -3.99 7.99
N LEU A 232 0.52 -3.83 6.73
CA LEU A 232 -0.19 -4.87 5.98
C LEU A 232 0.76 -6.02 5.66
N VAL A 233 0.40 -7.23 6.07
CA VAL A 233 1.13 -8.46 5.71
C VAL A 233 0.93 -8.74 4.21
N GLY A 234 2.00 -9.14 3.53
CA GLY A 234 1.98 -9.42 2.10
C GLY A 234 1.35 -10.76 1.74
N LEU A 235 1.37 -11.08 0.43
CA LEU A 235 0.76 -12.29 -0.14
C LEU A 235 1.36 -13.59 0.40
N ASP A 236 2.60 -13.54 0.93
CA ASP A 236 3.28 -14.69 1.56
C ASP A 236 2.72 -15.04 2.95
N GLY A 237 1.87 -14.20 3.52
CA GLY A 237 1.20 -14.44 4.80
C GLY A 237 2.07 -14.23 6.04
N GLN A 238 3.30 -13.73 5.90
CA GLN A 238 4.28 -13.64 6.99
C GLN A 238 4.98 -12.28 7.05
N ARG A 239 5.52 -11.81 5.93
CA ARG A 239 6.32 -10.59 5.88
C ARG A 239 5.46 -9.39 5.48
N LYS A 240 5.92 -8.20 5.82
CA LYS A 240 5.29 -6.97 5.36
C LYS A 240 5.14 -6.95 3.85
N MET A 241 4.03 -6.38 3.38
CA MET A 241 3.83 -6.16 1.94
C MET A 241 4.91 -5.21 1.41
N SER A 242 5.67 -5.66 0.42
CA SER A 242 6.75 -4.89 -0.17
C SER A 242 7.02 -5.30 -1.62
N LYS A 243 7.39 -4.33 -2.45
CA LYS A 243 7.83 -4.58 -3.83
C LYS A 243 9.12 -5.38 -3.89
N SER A 244 10.09 -5.05 -3.05
CA SER A 244 11.38 -5.75 -2.99
C SER A 244 11.23 -7.23 -2.62
N LEU A 245 10.17 -7.58 -1.89
CA LEU A 245 9.85 -8.95 -1.53
C LEU A 245 8.95 -9.67 -2.55
N GLY A 246 8.43 -8.97 -3.56
CA GLY A 246 7.54 -9.53 -4.58
C GLY A 246 6.18 -10.02 -4.05
N ASN A 247 5.82 -9.68 -2.80
CA ASN A 247 4.62 -10.15 -2.10
C ASN A 247 3.52 -9.09 -2.02
N TYR A 248 3.42 -8.21 -3.01
CA TYR A 248 2.54 -7.04 -3.01
C TYR A 248 1.43 -7.10 -4.05
N VAL A 249 0.40 -6.26 -3.83
CA VAL A 249 -0.65 -5.92 -4.80
C VAL A 249 -0.55 -4.43 -5.09
N GLY A 250 -0.18 -4.07 -6.32
CA GLY A 250 -0.14 -2.68 -6.78
C GLY A 250 -1.53 -2.17 -7.10
N ILE A 251 -1.84 -0.93 -6.74
CA ILE A 251 -3.18 -0.35 -6.97
C ILE A 251 -3.44 0.05 -8.43
N THR A 252 -2.41 0.01 -9.26
CA THR A 252 -2.46 0.30 -10.70
C THR A 252 -2.32 -0.96 -11.56
N GLU A 253 -2.14 -2.12 -10.94
CA GLU A 253 -2.11 -3.39 -11.67
C GLU A 253 -3.44 -3.65 -12.39
N PRO A 254 -3.42 -4.40 -13.50
CA PRO A 254 -4.66 -4.81 -14.17
C PRO A 254 -5.65 -5.50 -13.22
N PRO A 255 -6.95 -5.22 -13.29
CA PRO A 255 -7.96 -5.77 -12.38
C PRO A 255 -7.92 -7.29 -12.22
N GLY A 256 -7.65 -8.03 -13.30
CA GLY A 256 -7.53 -9.50 -13.28
C GLY A 256 -6.32 -9.99 -12.49
N GLU A 257 -5.19 -9.29 -12.59
CA GLU A 257 -3.97 -9.60 -11.80
C GLU A 257 -4.18 -9.31 -10.32
N MET A 258 -4.74 -8.13 -10.00
CA MET A 258 -5.10 -7.80 -8.62
C MET A 258 -6.04 -8.85 -8.04
N PHE A 259 -7.06 -9.30 -8.81
CA PHE A 259 -8.01 -10.31 -8.36
C PHE A 259 -7.31 -11.63 -8.04
N GLY A 260 -6.46 -12.12 -8.93
CA GLY A 260 -5.68 -13.34 -8.73
C GLY A 260 -4.77 -13.27 -7.51
N LYS A 261 -4.09 -12.14 -7.29
CA LYS A 261 -3.26 -11.89 -6.11
C LYS A 261 -4.10 -11.86 -4.82
N MET A 262 -5.23 -11.14 -4.82
CA MET A 262 -6.13 -11.11 -3.66
C MET A 262 -6.69 -12.49 -3.32
N MET A 263 -7.00 -13.33 -4.32
CA MET A 263 -7.43 -14.70 -4.09
C MET A 263 -6.33 -15.61 -3.54
N SER A 264 -5.06 -15.23 -3.67
CA SER A 264 -3.92 -16.03 -3.18
C SER A 264 -3.54 -15.77 -1.71
N ILE A 265 -4.09 -14.74 -1.06
CA ILE A 265 -3.80 -14.47 0.36
C ILE A 265 -4.26 -15.65 1.24
N PRO A 266 -3.54 -15.98 2.32
CA PRO A 266 -4.02 -16.93 3.33
C PRO A 266 -5.37 -16.49 3.93
N ASP A 267 -6.23 -17.47 4.28
CA ASP A 267 -7.55 -17.17 4.84
C ASP A 267 -7.49 -16.38 6.15
N ALA A 268 -6.44 -16.61 6.95
CA ALA A 268 -6.21 -15.87 8.19
C ALA A 268 -6.02 -14.35 7.97
N LEU A 269 -5.60 -13.93 6.77
CA LEU A 269 -5.43 -12.52 6.44
C LEU A 269 -6.70 -11.84 5.94
N MET A 270 -7.79 -12.56 5.66
CA MET A 270 -9.03 -11.96 5.16
C MET A 270 -9.55 -10.88 6.10
N GLN A 271 -9.63 -11.16 7.39
CA GLN A 271 -10.15 -10.20 8.37
C GLN A 271 -9.30 -8.93 8.46
N PRO A 272 -7.95 -9.00 8.66
CA PRO A 272 -7.09 -7.81 8.60
C PRO A 272 -7.22 -7.02 7.29
N TYR A 273 -7.35 -7.70 6.15
CA TYR A 273 -7.52 -7.00 4.88
C TYR A 273 -8.87 -6.30 4.78
N TYR A 274 -9.97 -6.92 5.21
CA TYR A 274 -11.27 -6.24 5.29
C TYR A 274 -11.19 -4.98 6.17
N GLU A 275 -10.49 -5.06 7.28
CA GLU A 275 -10.36 -3.94 8.22
C GLU A 275 -9.52 -2.79 7.65
N LEU A 276 -8.40 -3.10 7.01
CA LEU A 276 -7.37 -2.13 6.65
C LEU A 276 -7.51 -1.58 5.23
N VAL A 277 -8.07 -2.37 4.28
CA VAL A 277 -8.09 -1.97 2.87
C VAL A 277 -9.49 -1.89 2.25
N THR A 278 -10.56 -1.94 3.07
CA THR A 278 -11.94 -1.70 2.64
C THR A 278 -12.60 -0.60 3.46
N ASP A 279 -13.73 -0.08 2.96
CA ASP A 279 -14.51 0.95 3.67
C ASP A 279 -15.58 0.37 4.62
N ARG A 280 -15.59 -0.97 4.84
CA ARG A 280 -16.54 -1.62 5.75
C ARG A 280 -16.38 -1.13 7.18
N THR A 281 -17.50 -0.98 7.84
CA THR A 281 -17.54 -0.64 9.27
C THR A 281 -17.10 -1.84 10.13
N PRO A 282 -16.61 -1.63 11.36
CA PRO A 282 -16.28 -2.73 12.28
C PRO A 282 -17.45 -3.70 12.50
N ARG A 283 -18.69 -3.19 12.53
CA ARG A 283 -19.91 -4.01 12.69
C ARG A 283 -20.12 -4.95 11.49
N GLU A 284 -19.91 -4.45 10.27
CA GLU A 284 -20.03 -5.27 9.06
C GLU A 284 -18.93 -6.34 8.96
N ILE A 285 -17.72 -6.01 9.40
CA ILE A 285 -16.59 -6.94 9.45
C ILE A 285 -16.87 -8.05 10.47
N GLU A 286 -17.37 -7.70 11.64
CA GLU A 286 -17.72 -8.68 12.67
C GLU A 286 -18.90 -9.58 12.24
N ALA A 287 -19.90 -9.02 11.54
CA ALA A 287 -20.99 -9.82 10.95
C ALA A 287 -20.45 -10.82 9.93
N LEU A 288 -19.60 -10.37 9.00
CA LEU A 288 -18.96 -11.23 7.99
C LEU A 288 -18.13 -12.34 8.64
N LYS A 289 -17.38 -12.02 9.71
CA LYS A 289 -16.60 -13.01 10.46
C LYS A 289 -17.51 -14.09 11.06
N LYS A 290 -18.65 -13.72 11.63
CA LYS A 290 -19.64 -14.65 12.18
C LYS A 290 -20.26 -15.52 11.08
N GLU A 291 -20.61 -14.96 9.91
CA GLU A 291 -21.12 -15.71 8.78
C GLU A 291 -20.12 -16.76 8.30
N VAL A 292 -18.84 -16.42 8.21
CA VAL A 292 -17.78 -17.38 7.81
C VAL A 292 -17.57 -18.44 8.88
N ALA A 293 -17.46 -18.05 10.16
CA ALA A 293 -17.25 -18.99 11.27
C ALA A 293 -18.44 -19.94 11.48
N GLY A 294 -19.67 -19.46 11.25
CA GLY A 294 -20.89 -20.24 11.32
C GLY A 294 -21.22 -21.08 10.07
N GLY A 295 -20.38 -21.02 9.03
CA GLY A 295 -20.58 -21.76 7.78
C GLY A 295 -21.66 -21.20 6.86
N ALA A 296 -22.29 -20.07 7.21
CA ALA A 296 -23.28 -19.41 6.36
C ALA A 296 -22.65 -18.76 5.11
N LEU A 297 -21.37 -18.41 5.18
CA LEU A 297 -20.58 -17.90 4.06
C LEU A 297 -19.32 -18.74 3.89
N HIS A 298 -19.12 -19.31 2.70
CA HIS A 298 -17.90 -20.06 2.41
C HIS A 298 -16.68 -19.13 2.39
N PRO A 299 -15.51 -19.49 2.97
CA PRO A 299 -14.31 -18.64 2.99
C PRO A 299 -13.89 -18.14 1.61
N MET A 300 -14.01 -18.97 0.58
CA MET A 300 -13.73 -18.60 -0.82
C MET A 300 -14.62 -17.44 -1.29
N ASP A 301 -15.92 -17.48 -0.95
CA ASP A 301 -16.87 -16.43 -1.36
C ASP A 301 -16.60 -15.13 -0.59
N ALA A 302 -16.22 -15.23 0.70
CA ALA A 302 -15.77 -14.08 1.47
C ALA A 302 -14.52 -13.45 0.84
N LYS A 303 -13.54 -14.25 0.43
CA LYS A 303 -12.33 -13.76 -0.25
C LYS A 303 -12.64 -13.14 -1.60
N MET A 304 -13.56 -13.69 -2.37
CA MET A 304 -14.01 -13.09 -3.63
C MET A 304 -14.71 -11.75 -3.42
N ARG A 305 -15.54 -11.62 -2.36
CA ARG A 305 -16.15 -10.34 -1.98
C ARG A 305 -15.06 -9.30 -1.64
N LEU A 306 -14.05 -9.67 -0.84
CA LEU A 306 -12.91 -8.82 -0.51
C LEU A 306 -12.18 -8.35 -1.77
N ALA A 307 -11.82 -9.27 -2.67
CA ALA A 307 -11.13 -8.94 -3.91
C ALA A 307 -11.95 -7.95 -4.77
N ARG A 308 -13.26 -8.18 -4.90
CA ARG A 308 -14.16 -7.26 -5.63
C ARG A 308 -14.20 -5.88 -5.01
N GLU A 309 -14.31 -5.77 -3.70
CA GLU A 309 -14.36 -4.48 -2.99
C GLU A 309 -13.07 -3.69 -3.16
N VAL A 310 -11.92 -4.36 -3.01
CA VAL A 310 -10.61 -3.73 -3.19
C VAL A 310 -10.47 -3.22 -4.63
N ILE A 311 -10.75 -4.05 -5.62
CA ILE A 311 -10.61 -3.67 -7.03
C ILE A 311 -11.60 -2.57 -7.41
N ALA A 312 -12.83 -2.64 -6.92
CA ALA A 312 -13.85 -1.61 -7.17
C ALA A 312 -13.39 -0.23 -6.68
N GLY A 313 -12.67 -0.17 -5.56
CA GLY A 313 -12.12 1.08 -5.03
C GLY A 313 -11.07 1.76 -5.93
N PHE A 314 -10.37 1.00 -6.79
CA PHE A 314 -9.31 1.55 -7.65
C PHE A 314 -9.65 1.57 -9.13
N HIS A 315 -10.52 0.67 -9.60
CA HIS A 315 -10.83 0.47 -11.01
C HIS A 315 -12.33 0.58 -11.34
N GLY A 316 -13.18 0.77 -10.33
CA GLY A 316 -14.64 0.84 -10.48
C GLY A 316 -15.34 -0.51 -10.47
N GLN A 317 -16.66 -0.48 -10.28
CA GLN A 317 -17.50 -1.67 -10.07
C GLN A 317 -17.51 -2.61 -11.28
N ASP A 318 -17.56 -2.07 -12.51
CA ASP A 318 -17.58 -2.91 -13.72
C ASP A 318 -16.30 -3.70 -13.93
N ALA A 319 -15.14 -3.07 -13.70
CA ALA A 319 -13.85 -3.75 -13.79
C ALA A 319 -13.73 -4.86 -12.72
N ALA A 320 -14.19 -4.59 -11.50
CA ALA A 320 -14.20 -5.57 -10.41
C ALA A 320 -15.12 -6.75 -10.71
N ARG A 321 -16.30 -6.50 -11.28
CA ARG A 321 -17.25 -7.54 -11.71
C ARG A 321 -16.63 -8.42 -12.79
N LYS A 322 -16.11 -7.83 -13.86
CA LYS A 322 -15.45 -8.57 -14.96
C LYS A 322 -14.27 -9.40 -14.47
N ALA A 323 -13.43 -8.86 -13.56
CA ALA A 323 -12.34 -9.60 -12.98
C ALA A 323 -12.79 -10.81 -12.18
N ALA A 324 -13.89 -10.68 -11.40
CA ALA A 324 -14.48 -11.78 -10.64
C ALA A 324 -15.07 -12.87 -11.56
N GLU A 325 -15.83 -12.48 -12.59
CA GLU A 325 -16.42 -13.39 -13.57
C GLU A 325 -15.34 -14.16 -14.34
N ASN A 326 -14.28 -13.44 -14.77
CA ASN A 326 -13.14 -14.07 -15.44
C ASN A 326 -12.41 -15.06 -14.53
N PHE A 327 -12.19 -14.68 -13.26
CA PHE A 327 -11.56 -15.57 -12.28
C PHE A 327 -12.40 -16.83 -12.07
N GLN A 328 -13.74 -16.72 -11.90
CA GLN A 328 -14.62 -17.87 -11.77
C GLN A 328 -14.56 -18.79 -12.99
N ARG A 329 -14.64 -18.22 -14.20
CA ARG A 329 -14.59 -18.96 -15.46
C ARG A 329 -13.27 -19.73 -15.61
N VAL A 330 -12.14 -19.10 -15.29
CA VAL A 330 -10.82 -19.74 -15.42
C VAL A 330 -10.56 -20.78 -14.35
N PHE A 331 -10.92 -20.51 -13.10
CA PHE A 331 -10.53 -21.35 -11.96
C PHE A 331 -11.60 -22.32 -11.49
N ARG A 332 -12.89 -21.99 -11.61
CA ARG A 332 -13.99 -22.85 -11.20
C ARG A 332 -14.50 -23.72 -12.36
N ASP A 333 -14.70 -23.10 -13.52
CA ASP A 333 -15.28 -23.77 -14.68
C ASP A 333 -14.20 -24.32 -15.63
N ARG A 334 -12.93 -24.10 -15.31
CA ARG A 334 -11.75 -24.52 -16.11
C ARG A 334 -11.79 -24.01 -17.55
N GLN A 335 -12.50 -22.94 -17.81
CA GLN A 335 -12.59 -22.32 -19.12
C GLN A 335 -11.39 -21.42 -19.40
N VAL A 336 -11.13 -21.21 -20.68
CA VAL A 336 -10.05 -20.36 -21.19
C VAL A 336 -10.32 -18.89 -20.86
N PRO A 337 -9.33 -18.11 -20.39
CA PRO A 337 -9.47 -16.66 -20.27
C PRO A 337 -9.75 -16.01 -21.62
N GLU A 338 -10.73 -15.10 -21.71
CA GLU A 338 -10.99 -14.33 -22.94
C GLU A 338 -9.79 -13.47 -23.38
N GLU A 339 -9.00 -13.03 -22.41
CA GLU A 339 -7.81 -12.16 -22.59
C GLU A 339 -6.51 -12.93 -22.30
N ALA A 340 -6.36 -14.17 -22.84
CA ALA A 340 -5.06 -14.82 -22.76
C ALA A 340 -4.04 -13.97 -23.52
N PRO A 341 -2.86 -13.65 -22.93
CA PRO A 341 -1.83 -12.89 -23.61
C PRO A 341 -1.50 -13.51 -24.97
N VAL A 342 -1.40 -12.68 -26.00
CA VAL A 342 -1.11 -13.13 -27.36
C VAL A 342 0.38 -13.02 -27.62
N VAL A 343 0.99 -14.11 -28.11
CA VAL A 343 2.36 -14.11 -28.60
C VAL A 343 2.38 -14.56 -30.06
N LYS A 344 2.98 -13.73 -30.90
CA LYS A 344 3.21 -14.03 -32.31
C LYS A 344 4.58 -14.68 -32.47
N LEU A 345 4.63 -15.81 -33.14
CA LEU A 345 5.84 -16.50 -33.46
C LEU A 345 5.99 -16.61 -35.00
N PRO A 346 7.17 -16.45 -35.53
CA PRO A 346 7.40 -16.68 -36.97
C PRO A 346 7.22 -18.17 -37.31
N SER A 347 6.66 -18.44 -38.49
CA SER A 347 6.67 -19.78 -39.05
C SER A 347 8.09 -20.34 -39.17
N GLY A 348 8.24 -21.62 -38.96
CA GLY A 348 9.56 -22.27 -38.94
C GLY A 348 9.50 -23.79 -38.72
N PRO A 349 10.64 -24.40 -38.40
CA PRO A 349 10.68 -25.85 -38.13
C PRO A 349 9.94 -26.20 -36.84
N ALA A 350 9.46 -27.44 -36.75
CA ALA A 350 8.83 -27.97 -35.57
C ALA A 350 9.70 -27.81 -34.32
N LYS A 351 9.09 -27.43 -33.19
CA LYS A 351 9.78 -27.27 -31.91
C LYS A 351 9.26 -28.25 -30.87
N LYS A 352 10.16 -28.79 -30.06
CA LYS A 352 9.77 -29.59 -28.89
C LYS A 352 8.97 -28.77 -27.91
N LEU A 353 7.87 -29.30 -27.39
CA LEU A 353 6.95 -28.62 -26.46
C LEU A 353 7.71 -28.09 -25.24
N ALA A 354 8.63 -28.88 -24.66
CA ALA A 354 9.42 -28.43 -23.51
C ALA A 354 10.33 -27.22 -23.83
N ALA A 355 10.85 -27.13 -25.05
CA ALA A 355 11.64 -25.98 -25.49
C ALA A 355 10.74 -24.75 -25.71
N LEU A 356 9.58 -24.94 -26.34
CA LEU A 356 8.58 -23.90 -26.55
C LEU A 356 8.13 -23.23 -25.23
N LEU A 357 7.88 -24.02 -24.18
CA LEU A 357 7.52 -23.51 -22.86
C LEU A 357 8.59 -22.61 -22.24
N VAL A 358 9.87 -22.89 -22.50
CA VAL A 358 10.99 -22.07 -22.04
C VAL A 358 11.14 -20.82 -22.91
N ASP A 359 11.08 -20.95 -24.25
CA ASP A 359 11.15 -19.83 -25.19
C ASP A 359 10.07 -18.78 -24.89
N LEU A 360 8.87 -19.24 -24.54
CA LEU A 360 7.72 -18.41 -24.14
C LEU A 360 7.77 -17.93 -22.69
N LYS A 361 8.87 -18.18 -21.95
CA LYS A 361 9.07 -17.81 -20.54
C LYS A 361 7.98 -18.35 -19.59
N LEU A 362 7.28 -19.38 -19.99
CA LEU A 362 6.30 -20.06 -19.14
C LEU A 362 6.98 -20.93 -18.08
N MET A 363 8.16 -21.49 -18.40
CA MET A 363 9.00 -22.28 -17.50
C MET A 363 10.41 -21.72 -17.46
N ALA A 364 11.10 -21.87 -16.32
CA ALA A 364 12.46 -21.37 -16.13
C ALA A 364 13.52 -22.28 -16.79
N SER A 365 13.22 -23.58 -16.95
CA SER A 365 14.15 -24.54 -17.53
C SER A 365 13.44 -25.65 -18.28
N LYS A 366 14.19 -26.31 -19.23
CA LYS A 366 13.67 -27.47 -19.96
C LYS A 366 13.32 -28.63 -19.03
N SER A 367 14.10 -28.85 -17.97
CA SER A 367 13.82 -29.92 -16.99
C SER A 367 12.52 -29.66 -16.20
N GLU A 368 12.23 -28.42 -15.87
CA GLU A 368 10.97 -28.04 -15.23
C GLU A 368 9.79 -28.23 -16.21
N ALA A 369 9.95 -27.82 -17.45
CA ALA A 369 8.96 -28.00 -18.50
C ALA A 369 8.65 -29.49 -18.75
N GLN A 370 9.66 -30.33 -18.82
CA GLN A 370 9.49 -31.78 -18.99
C GLN A 370 8.69 -32.40 -17.84
N ARG A 371 9.05 -32.11 -16.61
CA ARG A 371 8.33 -32.59 -15.42
C ARG A 371 6.88 -32.14 -15.42
N LEU A 372 6.61 -30.88 -15.80
CA LEU A 372 5.24 -30.37 -15.88
C LEU A 372 4.42 -31.10 -16.96
N ILE A 373 5.03 -31.40 -18.12
CA ILE A 373 4.37 -32.16 -19.19
C ILE A 373 4.06 -33.59 -18.71
N GLU A 374 5.04 -34.30 -18.14
CA GLU A 374 4.89 -35.65 -17.62
C GLU A 374 3.78 -35.75 -16.54
N GLN A 375 3.64 -34.71 -15.73
CA GLN A 375 2.54 -34.59 -14.75
C GLN A 375 1.21 -34.22 -15.39
N GLY A 376 1.16 -34.02 -16.72
CA GLY A 376 -0.02 -33.63 -17.47
C GLY A 376 -0.51 -32.21 -17.11
N GLY A 377 0.42 -31.36 -16.72
CA GLY A 377 0.16 -29.96 -16.39
C GLY A 377 0.18 -29.04 -17.61
N VAL A 378 0.31 -29.56 -18.83
CA VAL A 378 0.30 -28.78 -20.07
C VAL A 378 -0.85 -29.20 -20.95
N GLU A 379 -1.59 -28.22 -21.49
CA GLU A 379 -2.69 -28.42 -22.43
C GLU A 379 -2.52 -27.52 -23.66
N ILE A 380 -2.85 -28.02 -24.85
CA ILE A 380 -2.99 -27.25 -26.08
C ILE A 380 -4.42 -27.39 -26.57
N ASP A 381 -5.11 -26.28 -26.73
CA ASP A 381 -6.55 -26.22 -27.09
C ASP A 381 -7.43 -27.17 -26.25
N GLY A 382 -7.12 -27.24 -24.95
CA GLY A 382 -7.81 -28.11 -23.99
C GLY A 382 -7.41 -29.58 -24.04
N VAL A 383 -6.54 -29.97 -24.97
CA VAL A 383 -5.99 -31.33 -25.05
C VAL A 383 -4.75 -31.44 -24.18
N ARG A 384 -4.78 -32.37 -23.23
CA ARG A 384 -3.66 -32.63 -22.33
C ARG A 384 -2.45 -33.20 -23.07
N MET A 385 -1.29 -32.63 -22.83
CA MET A 385 0.00 -33.09 -23.35
C MET A 385 0.77 -33.77 -22.22
N ASP A 386 1.15 -35.05 -22.43
CA ASP A 386 1.87 -35.88 -21.46
C ASP A 386 3.21 -36.41 -22.02
N ASP A 387 3.47 -36.21 -23.32
CA ASP A 387 4.74 -36.58 -23.95
C ASP A 387 5.69 -35.36 -24.01
N PRO A 388 6.79 -35.35 -23.22
CA PRO A 388 7.75 -34.25 -23.23
C PRO A 388 8.57 -34.14 -24.53
N ARG A 389 8.51 -35.20 -25.40
CA ARG A 389 9.16 -35.22 -26.70
C ARG A 389 8.25 -34.72 -27.83
N LYS A 390 6.98 -34.43 -27.52
CA LYS A 390 6.00 -33.92 -28.49
C LYS A 390 6.55 -32.67 -29.17
N GLU A 391 6.49 -32.68 -30.50
CA GLU A 391 6.85 -31.54 -31.33
C GLU A 391 5.58 -30.81 -31.80
N ILE A 392 5.65 -29.48 -31.82
CA ILE A 392 4.63 -28.60 -32.34
C ILE A 392 5.09 -28.08 -33.67
N ASP A 393 4.29 -28.29 -34.71
CA ASP A 393 4.59 -27.87 -36.09
C ASP A 393 4.33 -26.36 -36.25
N PHE A 394 5.34 -25.66 -36.70
CA PHE A 394 5.29 -24.22 -37.01
C PHE A 394 5.42 -23.95 -38.52
N SER A 395 5.36 -24.99 -39.36
CA SER A 395 5.50 -24.83 -40.82
C SER A 395 4.30 -24.15 -41.48
N LYS A 396 3.17 -24.07 -40.79
CA LYS A 396 1.92 -23.45 -41.27
C LYS A 396 1.43 -22.42 -40.26
N SER A 397 0.73 -21.41 -40.76
CA SER A 397 -0.01 -20.47 -39.90
C SER A 397 -0.98 -21.26 -39.03
N ALA A 398 -0.88 -21.06 -37.75
CA ALA A 398 -1.71 -21.74 -36.76
C ALA A 398 -1.98 -20.81 -35.57
N GLU A 399 -3.14 -20.94 -34.98
CA GLU A 399 -3.47 -20.30 -33.70
C GLU A 399 -3.87 -21.42 -32.74
N PHE A 400 -3.28 -21.41 -31.55
CA PHE A 400 -3.63 -22.35 -30.49
C PHE A 400 -3.45 -21.71 -29.11
N LEU A 401 -4.20 -22.25 -28.17
CA LEU A 401 -4.11 -21.87 -26.78
C LEU A 401 -3.22 -22.84 -26.02
N LEU A 402 -2.14 -22.32 -25.44
CA LEU A 402 -1.22 -23.08 -24.62
C LEU A 402 -1.50 -22.79 -23.14
N ARG A 403 -1.72 -23.85 -22.36
CA ARG A 403 -1.84 -23.79 -20.90
C ARG A 403 -0.64 -24.49 -20.26
N ALA A 404 -0.01 -23.85 -19.29
CA ALA A 404 1.09 -24.41 -18.50
C ALA A 404 0.80 -24.28 -16.99
N GLY A 405 0.50 -25.40 -16.35
CA GLY A 405 0.06 -25.46 -14.96
C GLY A 405 -1.36 -24.89 -14.77
N LYS A 406 -1.64 -24.45 -13.53
CA LYS A 406 -3.00 -24.01 -13.16
C LYS A 406 -3.30 -22.55 -13.54
N LYS A 407 -2.27 -21.73 -13.80
CA LYS A 407 -2.41 -20.27 -13.85
C LYS A 407 -1.87 -19.60 -15.13
N LYS A 408 -1.06 -20.29 -15.93
CA LYS A 408 -0.42 -19.66 -17.08
C LYS A 408 -1.12 -20.09 -18.37
N PHE A 409 -1.67 -19.12 -19.09
CA PHE A 409 -2.33 -19.29 -20.38
C PHE A 409 -1.66 -18.35 -21.39
N LEU A 410 -1.51 -18.80 -22.62
CA LEU A 410 -0.92 -18.02 -23.70
C LEU A 410 -1.59 -18.38 -25.02
N ARG A 411 -2.06 -17.39 -25.75
CA ARG A 411 -2.55 -17.58 -27.13
C ARG A 411 -1.38 -17.41 -28.07
N VAL A 412 -0.99 -18.46 -28.73
CA VAL A 412 0.14 -18.49 -29.68
C VAL A 412 -0.42 -18.37 -31.10
N ILE A 413 0.08 -17.37 -31.84
CA ILE A 413 -0.23 -17.16 -33.25
C ILE A 413 1.05 -17.37 -34.04
N VAL A 414 1.04 -18.31 -34.98
CA VAL A 414 2.16 -18.58 -35.91
C VAL A 414 1.85 -17.87 -37.23
N GLU A 415 2.72 -16.90 -37.61
CA GLU A 415 2.56 -16.09 -38.81
C GLU A 415 3.76 -16.28 -39.78
#